data_5923ee22980048b8bf5ac003762ff71b
#
_entry.id   5923ee22980048b8bf5ac003762ff71b
#
_cell.length_a   1.000
_cell.length_b   1.000
_cell.length_c   1.000
_cell.angle_alpha   90.00
_cell.angle_beta   90.00
_cell.angle_gamma   90.00
#
_symmetry.space_group_name_H-M   'P 1'
#
loop_
_entity.id
_entity.type
_entity.pdbx_description
1 polymer ?
#
loop_
_entity_poly.entity_id
_entity_poly.type
_entity_poly.pdbx_seq_one_letter_code
_entity_poly.pdbx_strand_id
1 'polypeptide(L)'
;MAAVRRAAVIGTGTMGPGMGAVLARCGIETALYDVSAEALERAKGGAELAAGVLERLDAAQEDGGSLRFESDLGTALDGADFVVEAVPEKLELKHEVFKQFEGVVGPDTVLASNTSGIPITKIAEVCEHPGRVVGMHWSNPPHLIPMIEVIPGEQTSQGAVDTTAELVRRIGYHPVQEREVPGFVENRILYAILRECLDLVDRGIISPEGLDLNVRWGIGYKLAVIGPMELLDMAGLDIYNAVGSYLNKDLSTSGDVSSTIREKIDQGRLGMKTGGGIYDYTPEQIDELRAKRAGKLVAVRKALEG
;
A
#
# COMPACT_ATOMS: atom_id res chain seq x y z
N MET A 1 -15.54 -4.00 20.25
CA MET A 1 -16.15 -4.83 19.18
C MET A 1 -15.58 -6.23 19.23
N ALA A 2 -16.23 -7.22 18.60
CA ALA A 2 -15.67 -8.57 18.54
C ALA A 2 -14.41 -8.57 17.68
N ALA A 3 -13.41 -9.39 18.05
CA ALA A 3 -12.20 -9.51 17.25
C ALA A 3 -12.54 -10.11 15.88
N VAL A 4 -11.92 -9.61 14.81
CA VAL A 4 -12.05 -10.15 13.45
C VAL A 4 -11.52 -11.59 13.43
N ARG A 5 -12.36 -12.53 13.03
CA ARG A 5 -12.02 -13.95 12.94
C ARG A 5 -11.99 -14.44 11.50
N ARG A 6 -12.85 -13.87 10.66
CA ARG A 6 -12.98 -14.22 9.24
C ARG A 6 -12.82 -12.98 8.39
N ALA A 7 -11.96 -13.06 7.40
CA ALA A 7 -11.74 -11.98 6.43
C ALA A 7 -11.87 -12.48 5.00
N ALA A 8 -12.29 -11.59 4.11
CA ALA A 8 -12.25 -11.84 2.68
C ALA A 8 -11.42 -10.75 1.99
N VAL A 9 -10.50 -11.14 1.12
CA VAL A 9 -9.73 -10.24 0.25
C VAL A 9 -10.23 -10.44 -1.18
N ILE A 10 -10.77 -9.37 -1.76
CA ILE A 10 -11.43 -9.40 -3.05
C ILE A 10 -10.56 -8.76 -4.12
N GLY A 11 -10.01 -9.61 -4.99
CA GLY A 11 -9.02 -9.28 -5.98
C GLY A 11 -7.66 -9.89 -5.65
N THR A 12 -7.14 -10.70 -6.58
CA THR A 12 -5.86 -11.44 -6.41
C THR A 12 -4.74 -10.85 -7.27
N GLY A 13 -4.81 -9.58 -7.57
CA GLY A 13 -3.74 -8.85 -8.25
C GLY A 13 -2.45 -8.78 -7.43
N THR A 14 -1.71 -7.69 -7.57
CA THR A 14 -0.40 -7.51 -6.91
C THR A 14 -0.47 -7.59 -5.38
N MET A 15 -1.55 -7.11 -4.79
CA MET A 15 -1.68 -6.93 -3.33
C MET A 15 -2.33 -8.12 -2.64
N GLY A 16 -3.40 -8.67 -3.21
CA GLY A 16 -4.25 -9.70 -2.58
C GLY A 16 -3.52 -10.90 -1.96
N PRO A 17 -2.61 -11.57 -2.69
CA PRO A 17 -1.89 -12.72 -2.16
C PRO A 17 -1.07 -12.43 -0.90
N GLY A 18 -0.38 -11.28 -0.87
CA GLY A 18 0.39 -10.86 0.28
C GLY A 18 -0.48 -10.47 1.47
N MET A 19 -1.61 -9.78 1.25
CA MET A 19 -2.60 -9.48 2.29
C MET A 19 -3.16 -10.75 2.90
N GLY A 20 -3.60 -11.69 2.05
CA GLY A 20 -4.15 -12.97 2.49
C GLY A 20 -3.16 -13.78 3.34
N ALA A 21 -1.89 -13.82 2.95
CA ALA A 21 -0.85 -14.49 3.71
C ALA A 21 -0.62 -13.85 5.10
N VAL A 22 -0.62 -12.52 5.19
CA VAL A 22 -0.47 -11.78 6.46
C VAL A 22 -1.66 -12.07 7.39
N LEU A 23 -2.89 -11.93 6.88
CA LEU A 23 -4.10 -12.16 7.67
C LEU A 23 -4.18 -13.59 8.18
N ALA A 24 -3.95 -14.58 7.30
CA ALA A 24 -4.00 -16.00 7.68
C ALA A 24 -2.92 -16.35 8.72
N ARG A 25 -1.71 -15.80 8.60
CA ARG A 25 -0.64 -16.02 9.58
C ARG A 25 -1.02 -15.54 11.00
N CYS A 26 -1.87 -14.52 11.08
CA CYS A 26 -2.32 -13.94 12.35
C CYS A 26 -3.65 -14.52 12.85
N GLY A 27 -3.92 -15.80 12.57
CA GLY A 27 -5.05 -16.54 13.13
C GLY A 27 -6.41 -16.16 12.53
N ILE A 28 -6.46 -15.56 11.33
CA ILE A 28 -7.69 -15.15 10.67
C ILE A 28 -8.02 -16.14 9.54
N GLU A 29 -9.22 -16.71 9.56
CA GLU A 29 -9.74 -17.51 8.44
C GLU A 29 -9.97 -16.58 7.24
N THR A 30 -9.09 -16.63 6.25
CA THR A 30 -9.06 -15.69 5.14
C THR A 30 -9.47 -16.35 3.82
N ALA A 31 -10.41 -15.74 3.11
CA ALA A 31 -10.74 -16.09 1.73
C ALA A 31 -10.09 -15.09 0.76
N LEU A 32 -9.42 -15.59 -0.26
CA LEU A 32 -8.97 -14.82 -1.42
C LEU A 32 -9.91 -15.12 -2.58
N TYR A 33 -10.52 -14.08 -3.13
CA TYR A 33 -11.47 -14.18 -4.24
C TYR A 33 -10.97 -13.48 -5.49
N ASP A 34 -11.18 -14.15 -6.64
CA ASP A 34 -11.05 -13.53 -7.95
C ASP A 34 -12.03 -14.21 -8.93
N VAL A 35 -12.52 -13.44 -9.91
CA VAL A 35 -13.36 -13.96 -11.00
C VAL A 35 -12.60 -14.86 -11.96
N SER A 36 -11.26 -14.76 -12.00
CA SER A 36 -10.39 -15.51 -12.89
C SER A 36 -9.74 -16.69 -12.15
N ALA A 37 -10.04 -17.91 -12.59
CA ALA A 37 -9.39 -19.13 -12.09
C ALA A 37 -7.86 -19.08 -12.28
N GLU A 38 -7.39 -18.50 -13.40
CA GLU A 38 -5.95 -18.34 -13.64
C GLU A 38 -5.31 -17.34 -12.66
N ALA A 39 -6.02 -16.26 -12.29
CA ALA A 39 -5.55 -15.31 -11.29
C ALA A 39 -5.47 -15.96 -9.91
N LEU A 40 -6.46 -16.78 -9.54
CA LEU A 40 -6.44 -17.56 -8.29
C LEU A 40 -5.27 -18.55 -8.24
N GLU A 41 -4.96 -19.23 -9.35
CA GLU A 41 -3.83 -20.16 -9.38
C GLU A 41 -2.48 -19.43 -9.22
N ARG A 42 -2.32 -18.28 -9.88
CA ARG A 42 -1.13 -17.43 -9.65
C ARG A 42 -1.05 -16.89 -8.21
N ALA A 43 -2.19 -16.60 -7.61
CA ALA A 43 -2.28 -16.09 -6.25
C ALA A 43 -1.79 -17.09 -5.20
N LYS A 44 -1.96 -18.40 -5.41
CA LYS A 44 -1.41 -19.44 -4.53
C LYS A 44 0.10 -19.32 -4.40
N GLY A 45 0.82 -19.27 -5.53
CA GLY A 45 2.27 -19.10 -5.53
C GLY A 45 2.70 -17.76 -4.92
N GLY A 46 1.94 -16.68 -5.17
CA GLY A 46 2.19 -15.38 -4.55
C GLY A 46 2.03 -15.38 -3.02
N ALA A 47 1.02 -16.08 -2.52
CA ALA A 47 0.78 -16.22 -1.08
C ALA A 47 1.85 -17.10 -0.40
N GLU A 48 2.29 -18.18 -1.04
CA GLU A 48 3.39 -19.04 -0.57
C GLU A 48 4.70 -18.24 -0.46
N LEU A 49 5.03 -17.46 -1.49
CA LEU A 49 6.20 -16.58 -1.45
C LEU A 49 6.12 -15.54 -0.31
N ALA A 50 4.95 -14.94 -0.12
CA ALA A 50 4.73 -13.99 0.97
C ALA A 50 4.86 -14.67 2.34
N ALA A 51 4.30 -15.86 2.53
CA ALA A 51 4.43 -16.65 3.76
C ALA A 51 5.90 -16.96 4.08
N GLY A 52 6.70 -17.38 3.09
CA GLY A 52 8.13 -17.61 3.29
C GLY A 52 8.94 -16.36 3.61
N VAL A 53 8.47 -15.16 3.19
CA VAL A 53 9.07 -13.87 3.61
C VAL A 53 8.70 -13.56 5.06
N LEU A 54 7.43 -13.73 5.44
CA LEU A 54 6.95 -13.52 6.81
C LEU A 54 7.64 -14.43 7.82
N GLU A 55 7.94 -15.68 7.46
CA GLU A 55 8.76 -16.59 8.28
C GLU A 55 10.17 -16.04 8.50
N ARG A 56 10.83 -15.55 7.45
CA ARG A 56 12.17 -14.95 7.56
C ARG A 56 12.19 -13.66 8.37
N LEU A 57 11.07 -12.98 8.47
CA LEU A 57 10.89 -11.79 9.30
C LEU A 57 10.62 -12.11 10.77
N ASP A 58 10.36 -13.37 11.10
CA ASP A 58 9.82 -13.78 12.40
C ASP A 58 8.52 -12.99 12.74
N ALA A 59 7.74 -12.70 11.69
CA ALA A 59 6.52 -11.89 11.81
C ALA A 59 5.51 -12.54 12.75
N ALA A 60 4.68 -11.72 13.39
CA ALA A 60 3.62 -12.15 14.29
C ALA A 60 2.83 -13.34 13.74
N GLN A 61 2.62 -14.34 14.56
CA GLN A 61 1.89 -15.56 14.20
C GLN A 61 0.93 -15.93 15.31
N GLU A 62 -0.29 -16.27 14.92
CA GLU A 62 -1.32 -16.84 15.80
C GLU A 62 -1.85 -18.14 15.18
N ASP A 63 -2.27 -19.08 16.03
CA ASP A 63 -2.89 -20.33 15.58
C ASP A 63 -4.34 -20.12 15.12
N GLY A 64 -4.82 -21.02 14.26
CA GLY A 64 -6.21 -21.05 13.80
C GLY A 64 -6.50 -20.31 12.50
N GLY A 65 -5.52 -19.62 11.92
CA GLY A 65 -5.68 -18.98 10.62
C GLY A 65 -5.59 -19.96 9.46
N SER A 66 -6.27 -19.63 8.38
CA SER A 66 -6.26 -20.40 7.13
C SER A 66 -6.40 -19.49 5.92
N LEU A 67 -5.92 -19.94 4.77
CA LEU A 67 -6.07 -19.24 3.50
C LEU A 67 -6.74 -20.14 2.50
N ARG A 68 -7.91 -19.74 2.01
CA ARG A 68 -8.66 -20.43 0.96
C ARG A 68 -8.82 -19.56 -0.27
N PHE A 69 -8.96 -20.17 -1.43
CA PHE A 69 -9.06 -19.51 -2.72
C PHE A 69 -10.41 -19.81 -3.33
N GLU A 70 -11.21 -18.79 -3.61
CA GLU A 70 -12.61 -18.92 -3.99
C GLU A 70 -12.89 -18.19 -5.30
N SER A 71 -13.66 -18.82 -6.17
CA SER A 71 -14.17 -18.22 -7.41
C SER A 71 -15.63 -17.82 -7.33
N ASP A 72 -16.31 -18.16 -6.25
CA ASP A 72 -17.67 -17.73 -5.93
C ASP A 72 -17.64 -16.65 -4.83
N LEU A 73 -18.18 -15.47 -5.13
CA LEU A 73 -18.14 -14.32 -4.22
C LEU A 73 -18.95 -14.59 -2.95
N GLY A 74 -20.10 -15.25 -3.07
CA GLY A 74 -20.95 -15.57 -1.92
C GLY A 74 -20.21 -16.47 -0.93
N THR A 75 -19.55 -17.50 -1.44
CA THR A 75 -18.71 -18.40 -0.63
C THR A 75 -17.52 -17.67 0.01
N ALA A 76 -16.89 -16.75 -0.72
CA ALA A 76 -15.77 -15.97 -0.19
C ALA A 76 -16.18 -15.07 0.97
N LEU A 77 -17.38 -14.47 0.89
CA LEU A 77 -17.92 -13.53 1.86
C LEU A 77 -18.69 -14.18 3.01
N ASP A 78 -18.97 -15.50 2.95
CA ASP A 78 -19.78 -16.18 3.96
C ASP A 78 -19.18 -16.09 5.36
N GLY A 79 -19.93 -15.46 6.25
CA GLY A 79 -19.53 -15.25 7.64
C GLY A 79 -18.33 -14.31 7.84
N ALA A 80 -17.97 -13.50 6.83
CA ALA A 80 -16.87 -12.54 6.97
C ALA A 80 -17.21 -11.41 7.94
N ASP A 81 -16.31 -11.16 8.88
CA ASP A 81 -16.35 -10.01 9.80
C ASP A 81 -15.71 -8.77 9.16
N PHE A 82 -14.81 -8.99 8.20
CA PHE A 82 -14.02 -7.95 7.55
C PHE A 82 -13.77 -8.28 6.07
N VAL A 83 -14.02 -7.33 5.18
CA VAL A 83 -13.77 -7.48 3.74
C VAL A 83 -12.78 -6.42 3.30
N VAL A 84 -11.73 -6.82 2.57
CA VAL A 84 -10.75 -5.91 1.95
C VAL A 84 -10.91 -5.99 0.43
N GLU A 85 -11.32 -4.91 -0.19
CA GLU A 85 -11.38 -4.78 -1.64
C GLU A 85 -9.99 -4.38 -2.19
N ALA A 86 -9.50 -5.14 -3.16
CA ALA A 86 -8.23 -4.92 -3.86
C ALA A 86 -8.39 -5.12 -5.39
N VAL A 87 -9.55 -4.73 -5.94
CA VAL A 87 -9.82 -4.75 -7.38
C VAL A 87 -9.13 -3.56 -8.09
N PRO A 88 -9.06 -3.56 -9.44
CA PRO A 88 -8.47 -2.45 -10.18
C PRO A 88 -9.02 -1.07 -9.80
N GLU A 89 -8.16 -0.04 -9.84
CA GLU A 89 -8.42 1.33 -9.39
C GLU A 89 -9.37 2.06 -10.35
N LYS A 90 -10.66 1.68 -10.31
CA LYS A 90 -11.76 2.25 -11.11
C LYS A 90 -12.97 2.41 -10.22
N LEU A 91 -13.48 3.63 -10.06
CA LEU A 91 -14.59 3.95 -9.16
C LEU A 91 -15.83 3.12 -9.47
N GLU A 92 -16.19 3.02 -10.74
CA GLU A 92 -17.38 2.27 -11.18
C GLU A 92 -17.30 0.80 -10.79
N LEU A 93 -16.14 0.17 -10.96
CA LEU A 93 -15.92 -1.21 -10.56
C LEU A 93 -16.01 -1.37 -9.03
N LYS A 94 -15.44 -0.43 -8.28
CA LYS A 94 -15.54 -0.45 -6.82
C LYS A 94 -16.99 -0.28 -6.36
N HIS A 95 -17.77 0.59 -7.02
CA HIS A 95 -19.21 0.73 -6.77
C HIS A 95 -19.99 -0.57 -6.99
N GLU A 96 -19.72 -1.28 -8.09
CA GLU A 96 -20.34 -2.57 -8.38
C GLU A 96 -20.03 -3.61 -7.30
N VAL A 97 -18.75 -3.70 -6.91
CA VAL A 97 -18.26 -4.66 -5.94
C VAL A 97 -18.79 -4.37 -4.54
N PHE A 98 -18.80 -3.11 -4.10
CA PHE A 98 -19.33 -2.72 -2.78
C PHE A 98 -20.84 -2.98 -2.65
N LYS A 99 -21.63 -2.74 -3.70
CA LYS A 99 -23.06 -3.13 -3.72
C LYS A 99 -23.26 -4.64 -3.58
N GLN A 100 -22.40 -5.45 -4.23
CA GLN A 100 -22.45 -6.90 -4.09
C GLN A 100 -22.09 -7.33 -2.66
N PHE A 101 -21.11 -6.71 -2.02
CA PHE A 101 -20.75 -7.01 -0.63
C PHE A 101 -21.95 -6.81 0.30
N GLU A 102 -22.62 -5.66 0.20
CA GLU A 102 -23.76 -5.33 1.07
C GLU A 102 -24.93 -6.32 0.93
N GLY A 103 -25.10 -6.91 -0.24
CA GLY A 103 -26.10 -7.94 -0.47
C GLY A 103 -25.83 -9.30 0.17
N VAL A 104 -24.59 -9.54 0.64
CA VAL A 104 -24.13 -10.85 1.15
C VAL A 104 -23.75 -10.81 2.61
N VAL A 105 -22.96 -9.79 3.01
CA VAL A 105 -22.39 -9.76 4.38
C VAL A 105 -23.36 -9.17 5.41
N GLY A 106 -23.16 -9.53 6.68
CA GLY A 106 -23.93 -8.99 7.79
C GLY A 106 -23.75 -7.48 7.99
N PRO A 107 -24.65 -6.83 8.73
CA PRO A 107 -24.61 -5.37 8.93
C PRO A 107 -23.40 -4.87 9.70
N ASP A 108 -22.80 -5.72 10.53
CA ASP A 108 -21.64 -5.37 11.37
C ASP A 108 -20.29 -5.60 10.67
N THR A 109 -20.30 -6.19 9.46
CA THR A 109 -19.09 -6.43 8.67
C THR A 109 -18.47 -5.12 8.19
N VAL A 110 -17.19 -4.89 8.49
CA VAL A 110 -16.44 -3.75 7.97
C VAL A 110 -16.06 -3.99 6.50
N LEU A 111 -16.27 -2.99 5.67
CA LEU A 111 -15.94 -3.00 4.24
C LEU A 111 -14.77 -2.04 3.99
N ALA A 112 -13.59 -2.58 3.80
CA ALA A 112 -12.37 -1.80 3.58
C ALA A 112 -12.01 -1.74 2.10
N SER A 113 -11.53 -0.60 1.62
CA SER A 113 -10.95 -0.46 0.28
C SER A 113 -9.43 -0.26 0.38
N ASN A 114 -8.68 -1.01 -0.43
CA ASN A 114 -7.24 -0.80 -0.64
C ASN A 114 -6.97 0.19 -1.80
N THR A 115 -7.87 1.12 -2.04
CA THR A 115 -7.63 2.19 -3.01
C THR A 115 -6.37 2.98 -2.65
N SER A 116 -5.66 3.45 -3.66
CA SER A 116 -4.45 4.28 -3.47
C SER A 116 -4.73 5.79 -3.60
N GLY A 117 -5.97 6.20 -3.86
CA GLY A 117 -6.26 7.62 -4.02
C GLY A 117 -7.70 8.00 -4.34
N ILE A 118 -8.59 7.04 -4.60
CA ILE A 118 -10.02 7.32 -4.74
C ILE A 118 -10.59 7.64 -3.35
N PRO A 119 -11.24 8.79 -3.15
CA PRO A 119 -11.82 9.14 -1.85
C PRO A 119 -12.78 8.05 -1.35
N ILE A 120 -12.66 7.68 -0.08
CA ILE A 120 -13.53 6.67 0.55
C ILE A 120 -14.98 7.12 0.54
N THR A 121 -15.21 8.43 0.75
CA THR A 121 -16.52 9.06 0.60
C THR A 121 -17.16 8.71 -0.75
N LYS A 122 -16.38 8.77 -1.84
CA LYS A 122 -16.86 8.43 -3.19
C LYS A 122 -17.18 6.94 -3.35
N ILE A 123 -16.35 6.06 -2.77
CA ILE A 123 -16.61 4.62 -2.81
C ILE A 123 -17.89 4.29 -2.03
N ALA A 124 -18.10 4.94 -0.90
CA ALA A 124 -19.23 4.71 0.00
C ALA A 124 -20.57 5.26 -0.52
N GLU A 125 -20.57 6.16 -1.52
CA GLU A 125 -21.81 6.80 -2.06
C GLU A 125 -22.89 5.82 -2.52
N VAL A 126 -22.50 4.59 -2.87
CA VAL A 126 -23.43 3.58 -3.38
C VAL A 126 -23.90 2.59 -2.32
N CYS A 127 -23.37 2.68 -1.11
CA CYS A 127 -23.66 1.78 -0.02
C CYS A 127 -24.92 2.24 0.76
N GLU A 128 -25.75 1.29 1.17
CA GLU A 128 -26.88 1.53 2.07
C GLU A 128 -26.42 1.86 3.49
N HIS A 129 -25.26 1.29 3.88
CA HIS A 129 -24.66 1.46 5.19
C HIS A 129 -23.23 2.01 5.09
N PRO A 130 -23.05 3.27 4.63
CA PRO A 130 -21.72 3.85 4.39
C PRO A 130 -20.88 3.99 5.67
N GLY A 131 -21.48 3.94 6.84
CA GLY A 131 -20.77 4.00 8.12
C GLY A 131 -19.81 2.85 8.38
N ARG A 132 -19.90 1.74 7.66
CA ARG A 132 -18.99 0.58 7.77
C ARG A 132 -17.90 0.55 6.69
N VAL A 133 -17.89 1.54 5.79
CA VAL A 133 -16.89 1.66 4.72
C VAL A 133 -15.70 2.47 5.20
N VAL A 134 -14.49 1.96 5.00
CA VAL A 134 -13.23 2.58 5.44
C VAL A 134 -12.13 2.34 4.43
N GLY A 135 -11.17 3.24 4.34
CA GLY A 135 -9.91 3.01 3.62
C GLY A 135 -8.94 2.19 4.47
N MET A 136 -8.36 1.16 3.87
CA MET A 136 -7.27 0.37 4.44
C MET A 136 -6.18 0.22 3.38
N HIS A 137 -5.38 1.27 3.23
CA HIS A 137 -4.37 1.35 2.18
C HIS A 137 -3.07 0.69 2.63
N TRP A 138 -2.76 -0.44 2.00
CA TRP A 138 -1.55 -1.21 2.24
C TRP A 138 -0.42 -0.74 1.33
N SER A 139 0.76 -0.52 1.89
CA SER A 139 1.96 -0.25 1.10
C SER A 139 2.47 -1.50 0.38
N ASN A 140 3.02 -1.33 -0.83
CA ASN A 140 3.51 -2.43 -1.66
C ASN A 140 5.02 -2.68 -1.47
N PRO A 141 5.45 -3.91 -1.13
CA PRO A 141 4.69 -5.17 -0.96
C PRO A 141 4.01 -5.30 0.41
N PRO A 142 2.74 -5.78 0.46
CA PRO A 142 1.95 -5.77 1.69
C PRO A 142 2.49 -6.67 2.80
N HIS A 143 3.25 -7.69 2.47
CA HIS A 143 3.89 -8.60 3.44
C HIS A 143 5.28 -8.12 3.91
N LEU A 144 5.79 -7.01 3.39
CA LEU A 144 7.10 -6.45 3.73
C LEU A 144 7.02 -5.12 4.44
N ILE A 145 6.08 -4.26 4.03
CA ILE A 145 5.95 -2.90 4.58
C ILE A 145 4.92 -2.92 5.72
N PRO A 146 5.36 -2.77 6.98
CA PRO A 146 4.48 -2.96 8.14
C PRO A 146 3.68 -1.70 8.51
N MET A 147 3.18 -0.96 7.52
CA MET A 147 2.38 0.24 7.73
C MET A 147 1.12 0.20 6.86
N ILE A 148 0.00 0.60 7.43
CA ILE A 148 -1.30 0.68 6.75
C ILE A 148 -1.96 2.01 7.13
N GLU A 149 -2.32 2.80 6.12
CA GLU A 149 -3.14 3.99 6.30
C GLU A 149 -4.59 3.58 6.53
N VAL A 150 -5.21 4.11 7.59
CA VAL A 150 -6.62 3.92 7.94
C VAL A 150 -7.34 5.23 7.68
N ILE A 151 -8.18 5.25 6.67
CA ILE A 151 -8.74 6.48 6.11
C ILE A 151 -10.27 6.46 6.23
N PRO A 152 -10.89 7.19 7.17
CA PRO A 152 -12.33 7.39 7.18
C PRO A 152 -12.79 8.29 6.02
N GLY A 153 -13.89 7.92 5.36
CA GLY A 153 -14.69 8.85 4.58
C GLY A 153 -15.62 9.67 5.48
N GLU A 154 -16.39 10.58 4.89
CA GLU A 154 -17.27 11.50 5.64
C GLU A 154 -18.29 10.78 6.52
N GLN A 155 -18.77 9.62 6.12
CA GLN A 155 -19.81 8.87 6.83
C GLN A 155 -19.25 7.67 7.61
N THR A 156 -17.97 7.37 7.53
CA THR A 156 -17.33 6.24 8.23
C THR A 156 -17.51 6.39 9.73
N SER A 157 -18.05 5.36 10.37
CA SER A 157 -18.21 5.32 11.82
C SER A 157 -16.88 5.15 12.52
N GLN A 158 -16.76 5.73 13.73
CA GLN A 158 -15.58 5.51 14.56
C GLN A 158 -15.36 4.02 14.84
N GLY A 159 -16.43 3.24 14.94
CA GLY A 159 -16.36 1.80 15.11
C GLY A 159 -15.66 1.07 13.97
N ALA A 160 -15.89 1.45 12.72
CA ALA A 160 -15.19 0.86 11.56
C ALA A 160 -13.69 1.24 11.58
N VAL A 161 -13.37 2.49 11.93
CA VAL A 161 -11.98 2.96 12.08
C VAL A 161 -11.26 2.18 13.18
N ASP A 162 -11.86 2.04 14.35
CA ASP A 162 -11.25 1.36 15.49
C ASP A 162 -11.03 -0.13 15.21
N THR A 163 -12.03 -0.80 14.60
CA THR A 163 -11.92 -2.21 14.19
C THR A 163 -10.78 -2.40 13.18
N THR A 164 -10.67 -1.51 12.20
CA THR A 164 -9.59 -1.57 11.20
C THR A 164 -8.24 -1.34 11.85
N ALA A 165 -8.10 -0.31 12.68
CA ALA A 165 -6.84 -0.02 13.38
C ALA A 165 -6.43 -1.16 14.34
N GLU A 166 -7.39 -1.81 15.01
CA GLU A 166 -7.14 -2.98 15.86
C GLU A 166 -6.67 -4.18 15.04
N LEU A 167 -7.32 -4.45 13.90
CA LEU A 167 -6.87 -5.49 12.96
C LEU A 167 -5.43 -5.24 12.49
N VAL A 168 -5.10 -4.01 12.13
CA VAL A 168 -3.75 -3.63 11.71
C VAL A 168 -2.72 -3.90 12.80
N ARG A 169 -3.01 -3.56 14.07
CA ARG A 169 -2.12 -3.87 15.19
C ARG A 169 -1.98 -5.37 15.42
N ARG A 170 -3.08 -6.10 15.35
CA ARG A 170 -3.09 -7.56 15.54
C ARG A 170 -2.20 -8.28 14.53
N ILE A 171 -2.19 -7.84 13.29
CA ILE A 171 -1.29 -8.41 12.28
C ILE A 171 0.17 -7.94 12.41
N GLY A 172 0.51 -7.23 13.49
CA GLY A 172 1.87 -6.75 13.76
C GLY A 172 2.27 -5.53 12.94
N TYR A 173 1.31 -4.74 12.45
CA TYR A 173 1.57 -3.57 11.61
C TYR A 173 1.18 -2.27 12.33
N HIS A 174 1.66 -1.15 11.81
CA HIS A 174 1.41 0.19 12.35
C HIS A 174 0.22 0.84 11.63
N PRO A 175 -0.93 1.06 12.31
CA PRO A 175 -2.03 1.82 11.73
C PRO A 175 -1.71 3.32 11.79
N VAL A 176 -1.78 3.98 10.65
CA VAL A 176 -1.69 5.44 10.54
C VAL A 176 -3.08 5.96 10.21
N GLN A 177 -3.71 6.65 11.17
CA GLN A 177 -5.02 7.25 10.97
C GLN A 177 -4.86 8.65 10.38
N GLU A 178 -5.60 8.93 9.31
CA GLU A 178 -5.55 10.21 8.63
C GLU A 178 -6.91 10.57 8.03
N ARG A 179 -7.09 11.82 7.63
CA ARG A 179 -8.27 12.26 6.87
C ARG A 179 -8.07 11.96 5.39
N GLU A 180 -9.16 11.65 4.69
CA GLU A 180 -9.07 11.46 3.25
C GLU A 180 -8.63 12.74 2.53
N VAL A 181 -7.62 12.58 1.69
CA VAL A 181 -7.16 13.57 0.72
C VAL A 181 -6.77 12.83 -0.55
N PRO A 182 -6.83 13.44 -1.74
CA PRO A 182 -6.38 12.78 -2.97
C PRO A 182 -4.94 12.27 -2.84
N GLY A 183 -4.74 10.96 -3.03
CA GLY A 183 -3.44 10.29 -2.93
C GLY A 183 -2.97 9.99 -1.50
N PHE A 184 -3.80 10.22 -0.49
CA PHE A 184 -3.51 9.96 0.93
C PHE A 184 -2.19 10.60 1.38
N VAL A 185 -1.62 10.22 2.52
CA VAL A 185 -0.39 10.85 3.01
C VAL A 185 0.85 10.21 2.39
N GLU A 186 0.94 8.88 2.34
CA GLU A 186 2.12 8.18 1.80
C GLU A 186 2.41 8.59 0.36
N ASN A 187 1.41 8.50 -0.52
CA ASN A 187 1.60 8.86 -1.93
C ASN A 187 1.87 10.35 -2.11
N ARG A 188 1.23 11.22 -1.34
CA ARG A 188 1.49 12.67 -1.44
C ARG A 188 2.93 13.03 -1.13
N ILE A 189 3.49 12.43 -0.07
CA ILE A 189 4.90 12.65 0.31
C ILE A 189 5.83 12.05 -0.75
N LEU A 190 5.55 10.81 -1.19
CA LEU A 190 6.35 10.16 -2.24
C LEU A 190 6.35 10.97 -3.53
N TYR A 191 5.18 11.44 -3.99
CA TYR A 191 5.08 12.23 -5.22
C TYR A 191 5.69 13.62 -5.09
N ALA A 192 5.69 14.23 -3.91
CA ALA A 192 6.44 15.47 -3.68
C ALA A 192 7.95 15.26 -3.85
N ILE A 193 8.49 14.16 -3.31
CA ILE A 193 9.90 13.77 -3.50
C ILE A 193 10.16 13.49 -5.00
N LEU A 194 9.32 12.68 -5.65
CA LEU A 194 9.52 12.32 -7.07
C LEU A 194 9.44 13.54 -7.99
N ARG A 195 8.54 14.49 -7.72
CA ARG A 195 8.43 15.75 -8.49
C ARG A 195 9.71 16.54 -8.43
N GLU A 196 10.27 16.74 -7.25
CA GLU A 196 11.55 17.45 -7.08
C GLU A 196 12.71 16.67 -7.74
N CYS A 197 12.77 15.37 -7.54
CA CYS A 197 13.77 14.50 -8.15
C CYS A 197 13.78 14.62 -9.68
N LEU A 198 12.60 14.57 -10.30
CA LEU A 198 12.46 14.65 -11.76
C LEU A 198 12.80 16.06 -12.27
N ASP A 199 12.44 17.11 -11.56
CA ASP A 199 12.82 18.49 -11.92
C ASP A 199 14.35 18.65 -11.94
N LEU A 200 15.05 18.15 -10.95
CA LEU A 200 16.51 18.19 -10.89
C LEU A 200 17.18 17.42 -12.05
N VAL A 201 16.61 16.28 -12.45
CA VAL A 201 17.07 15.51 -13.61
C VAL A 201 16.76 16.23 -14.92
N ASP A 202 15.51 16.73 -15.10
CA ASP A 202 15.08 17.43 -16.32
C ASP A 202 15.91 18.70 -16.56
N ARG A 203 16.33 19.38 -15.49
CA ARG A 203 17.23 20.55 -15.54
C ARG A 203 18.70 20.19 -15.69
N GLY A 204 19.06 18.91 -15.75
CA GLY A 204 20.44 18.45 -15.89
C GLY A 204 21.35 18.73 -14.69
N ILE A 205 20.77 18.98 -13.51
CA ILE A 205 21.54 19.26 -12.28
C ILE A 205 22.25 18.00 -11.77
N ILE A 206 21.62 16.84 -11.94
CA ILE A 206 22.16 15.56 -11.50
C ILE A 206 21.71 14.44 -12.47
N SER A 207 22.53 13.39 -12.63
CA SER A 207 22.12 12.19 -13.37
C SER A 207 21.15 11.33 -12.54
N PRO A 208 20.31 10.49 -13.17
CA PRO A 208 19.43 9.56 -12.44
C PRO A 208 20.18 8.69 -11.44
N GLU A 209 21.36 8.16 -11.79
CA GLU A 209 22.19 7.32 -10.92
C GLU A 209 22.70 8.11 -9.71
N GLY A 210 23.14 9.33 -9.93
CA GLY A 210 23.60 10.24 -8.86
C GLY A 210 22.47 10.59 -7.90
N LEU A 211 21.27 10.82 -8.46
CA LEU A 211 20.05 11.10 -7.68
C LEU A 211 19.65 9.90 -6.81
N ASP A 212 19.62 8.69 -7.37
CA ASP A 212 19.31 7.47 -6.62
C ASP A 212 20.28 7.26 -5.45
N LEU A 213 21.56 7.52 -5.66
CA LEU A 213 22.57 7.45 -4.58
C LEU A 213 22.31 8.51 -3.51
N ASN A 214 22.06 9.76 -3.92
CA ASN A 214 21.82 10.88 -2.99
C ASN A 214 20.58 10.62 -2.13
N VAL A 215 19.46 10.28 -2.75
CA VAL A 215 18.21 10.04 -2.03
C VAL A 215 18.31 8.84 -1.11
N ARG A 216 18.89 7.72 -1.58
CA ARG A 216 19.04 6.51 -0.78
C ARG A 216 19.89 6.74 0.47
N TRP A 217 21.06 7.32 0.34
CA TRP A 217 22.02 7.45 1.41
C TRP A 217 21.94 8.77 2.18
N GLY A 218 21.46 9.82 1.54
CA GLY A 218 21.30 11.14 2.17
C GLY A 218 19.97 11.27 2.92
N ILE A 219 18.88 10.93 2.29
CA ILE A 219 17.52 11.17 2.81
C ILE A 219 16.92 9.88 3.36
N GLY A 220 16.82 8.84 2.54
CA GLY A 220 16.16 7.57 2.90
C GLY A 220 16.82 6.89 4.10
N TYR A 221 18.13 6.91 4.19
CA TYR A 221 18.88 6.35 5.33
C TYR A 221 18.53 7.04 6.66
N LYS A 222 18.38 8.36 6.66
CA LYS A 222 17.97 9.10 7.86
C LYS A 222 16.50 8.83 8.21
N LEU A 223 15.62 8.94 7.22
CA LEU A 223 14.18 8.76 7.43
C LEU A 223 13.77 7.32 7.76
N ALA A 224 14.65 6.35 7.55
CA ALA A 224 14.44 4.98 8.00
C ALA A 224 14.49 4.83 9.53
N VAL A 225 15.18 5.73 10.24
CA VAL A 225 15.40 5.63 11.70
C VAL A 225 14.76 6.76 12.50
N ILE A 226 14.34 7.84 11.83
CA ILE A 226 13.72 8.99 12.49
C ILE A 226 12.65 9.60 11.57
N GLY A 227 11.48 9.93 12.11
CA GLY A 227 10.42 10.58 11.36
C GLY A 227 10.76 12.04 10.98
N PRO A 228 10.14 12.60 9.92
CA PRO A 228 10.47 13.95 9.46
C PRO A 228 10.19 15.03 10.51
N MET A 229 9.18 14.87 11.37
CA MET A 229 8.88 15.86 12.43
C MET A 229 9.92 15.82 13.53
N GLU A 230 10.34 14.64 13.96
CA GLU A 230 11.42 14.47 14.94
C GLU A 230 12.77 14.96 14.37
N LEU A 231 13.00 14.76 13.07
CA LEU A 231 14.18 15.29 12.38
C LEU A 231 14.24 16.81 12.42
N LEU A 232 13.09 17.49 12.30
CA LEU A 232 12.98 18.95 12.41
C LEU A 232 13.33 19.42 13.84
N ASP A 233 12.78 18.76 14.87
CA ASP A 233 13.10 19.09 16.27
C ASP A 233 14.59 18.85 16.58
N MET A 234 15.15 17.76 16.06
CA MET A 234 16.57 17.45 16.24
C MET A 234 17.49 18.48 15.55
N ALA A 235 17.12 18.96 14.37
CA ALA A 235 17.90 19.94 13.61
C ALA A 235 17.77 21.37 14.17
N GLY A 236 16.65 21.68 14.80
CA GLY A 236 16.26 23.00 15.26
C GLY A 236 15.31 23.72 14.30
N LEU A 237 14.15 24.15 14.84
CA LEU A 237 13.12 24.83 14.06
C LEU A 237 13.58 26.18 13.51
N ASP A 238 14.48 26.87 14.20
CA ASP A 238 15.13 28.09 13.75
C ASP A 238 16.00 27.87 12.50
N ILE A 239 16.74 26.78 12.46
CA ILE A 239 17.53 26.37 11.28
C ILE A 239 16.59 26.06 10.11
N TYR A 240 15.50 25.30 10.35
CA TYR A 240 14.52 25.06 9.31
C TYR A 240 13.87 26.35 8.80
N ASN A 241 13.50 27.26 9.70
CA ASN A 241 12.93 28.56 9.32
C ASN A 241 13.89 29.38 8.44
N ALA A 242 15.17 29.42 8.80
CA ALA A 242 16.19 30.14 8.04
C ALA A 242 16.37 29.55 6.63
N VAL A 243 16.51 28.23 6.50
CA VAL A 243 16.69 27.55 5.21
C VAL A 243 15.40 27.53 4.40
N GLY A 244 14.28 27.17 5.00
CA GLY A 244 12.98 27.07 4.33
C GLY A 244 12.48 28.40 3.80
N SER A 245 12.87 29.52 4.41
CA SER A 245 12.47 30.86 3.98
C SER A 245 12.89 31.21 2.54
N TYR A 246 13.97 30.65 2.05
CA TYR A 246 14.43 30.81 0.66
C TYR A 246 14.26 29.54 -0.17
N LEU A 247 14.59 28.34 0.37
CA LEU A 247 14.59 27.10 -0.39
C LEU A 247 13.19 26.71 -0.87
N ASN A 248 12.16 26.87 -0.03
CA ASN A 248 10.78 26.53 -0.41
C ASN A 248 10.26 27.32 -1.64
N LYS A 249 10.88 28.47 -1.95
CA LYS A 249 10.53 29.27 -3.13
C LYS A 249 11.15 28.76 -4.42
N ASP A 250 12.22 27.97 -4.31
CA ASP A 250 12.98 27.42 -5.43
C ASP A 250 12.58 25.97 -5.76
N LEU A 251 11.92 25.26 -4.81
CA LEU A 251 11.46 23.89 -5.03
C LEU A 251 10.40 23.84 -6.13
N SER A 252 10.39 22.74 -6.87
CA SER A 252 9.43 22.51 -7.96
C SER A 252 7.98 22.56 -7.46
N THR A 253 7.18 23.40 -8.12
CA THR A 253 5.72 23.52 -7.92
C THR A 253 4.93 23.00 -9.12
N SER A 254 5.60 22.33 -10.09
CA SER A 254 4.97 21.85 -11.31
C SER A 254 3.78 20.92 -11.00
N GLY A 255 2.66 21.21 -11.65
CA GLY A 255 1.49 20.31 -11.66
C GLY A 255 1.53 19.31 -12.81
N ASP A 256 2.52 19.41 -13.71
CA ASP A 256 2.66 18.56 -14.89
C ASP A 256 3.58 17.38 -14.64
N VAL A 257 3.37 16.33 -15.44
CA VAL A 257 4.30 15.20 -15.51
C VAL A 257 5.61 15.64 -16.19
N SER A 258 6.76 15.21 -15.65
CA SER A 258 8.09 15.48 -16.18
C SER A 258 8.22 15.15 -17.68
N SER A 259 9.00 15.96 -18.40
CA SER A 259 9.31 15.72 -19.82
C SER A 259 10.00 14.38 -20.03
N THR A 260 10.98 14.05 -19.18
CA THR A 260 11.66 12.75 -19.20
C THR A 260 10.68 11.57 -19.14
N ILE A 261 9.65 11.63 -18.28
CA ILE A 261 8.66 10.53 -18.16
C ILE A 261 7.80 10.45 -19.42
N ARG A 262 7.32 11.59 -19.96
CA ARG A 262 6.51 11.61 -21.19
C ARG A 262 7.28 11.03 -22.37
N GLU A 263 8.53 11.45 -22.59
CA GLU A 263 9.38 10.93 -23.65
C GLU A 263 9.60 9.41 -23.57
N LYS A 264 9.79 8.87 -22.35
CA LYS A 264 9.93 7.42 -22.16
C LYS A 264 8.62 6.68 -22.50
N ILE A 265 7.48 7.22 -22.11
CA ILE A 265 6.17 6.65 -22.46
C ILE A 265 5.96 6.63 -23.97
N ASP A 266 6.26 7.74 -24.67
CA ASP A 266 6.12 7.86 -26.12
C ASP A 266 7.03 6.87 -26.89
N GLN A 267 8.17 6.52 -26.30
CA GLN A 267 9.11 5.50 -26.79
C GLN A 267 8.68 4.06 -26.44
N GLY A 268 7.57 3.85 -25.75
CA GLY A 268 7.15 2.54 -25.25
C GLY A 268 8.00 1.98 -24.11
N ARG A 269 8.85 2.81 -23.48
CA ARG A 269 9.76 2.45 -22.39
C ARG A 269 9.04 2.62 -21.05
N LEU A 270 8.26 1.63 -20.66
CA LEU A 270 7.36 1.70 -19.50
C LEU A 270 7.95 1.11 -18.21
N GLY A 271 9.27 1.03 -18.11
CA GLY A 271 10.00 0.46 -16.98
C GLY A 271 10.30 -1.03 -17.14
N MET A 272 10.50 -1.74 -16.03
CA MET A 272 10.90 -3.16 -16.02
C MET A 272 9.95 -4.08 -16.79
N LYS A 273 8.65 -3.74 -16.88
CA LYS A 273 7.66 -4.54 -17.62
C LYS A 273 7.89 -4.55 -19.14
N THR A 274 8.68 -3.62 -19.68
CA THR A 274 9.06 -3.53 -21.08
C THR A 274 10.57 -3.65 -21.31
N GLY A 275 11.34 -4.02 -20.26
CA GLY A 275 12.79 -4.13 -20.31
C GLY A 275 13.52 -2.79 -20.32
N GLY A 276 12.81 -1.66 -20.25
CA GLY A 276 13.42 -0.33 -20.28
C GLY A 276 12.49 0.76 -19.79
N GLY A 277 13.06 1.75 -19.11
CA GLY A 277 12.40 2.94 -18.58
C GLY A 277 13.42 4.06 -18.46
N ILE A 278 13.63 4.58 -17.27
CA ILE A 278 14.80 5.44 -16.95
C ILE A 278 16.09 4.66 -17.22
N TYR A 279 16.13 3.40 -16.80
CA TYR A 279 17.23 2.47 -17.05
C TYR A 279 16.82 1.36 -18.03
N ASP A 280 17.81 0.61 -18.55
CA ASP A 280 17.62 -0.61 -19.32
C ASP A 280 17.79 -1.83 -18.42
N TYR A 281 17.03 -2.90 -18.70
CA TYR A 281 17.01 -4.11 -17.88
C TYR A 281 16.93 -5.37 -18.76
N THR A 282 17.74 -6.38 -18.45
CA THR A 282 17.48 -7.75 -18.92
C THR A 282 16.51 -8.47 -17.97
N PRO A 283 15.85 -9.57 -18.40
CA PRO A 283 15.01 -10.38 -17.51
C PRO A 283 15.75 -10.83 -16.25
N GLU A 284 17.00 -11.27 -16.39
CA GLU A 284 17.86 -11.74 -15.29
C GLU A 284 18.12 -10.61 -14.28
N GLN A 285 18.42 -9.42 -14.78
CA GLN A 285 18.62 -8.23 -13.93
C GLN A 285 17.36 -7.86 -13.16
N ILE A 286 16.18 -8.01 -13.78
CA ILE A 286 14.90 -7.72 -13.11
C ILE A 286 14.69 -8.68 -11.95
N ASP A 287 14.93 -9.98 -12.13
CA ASP A 287 14.76 -10.99 -11.10
C ASP A 287 15.78 -10.82 -9.97
N GLU A 288 17.04 -10.53 -10.30
CA GLU A 288 18.06 -10.19 -9.31
C GLU A 288 17.68 -8.96 -8.47
N LEU A 289 17.20 -7.89 -9.12
CA LEU A 289 16.78 -6.66 -8.44
C LEU A 289 15.58 -6.91 -7.51
N ARG A 290 14.62 -7.72 -7.93
CA ARG A 290 13.47 -8.10 -7.09
C ARG A 290 13.91 -8.86 -5.85
N ALA A 291 14.75 -9.88 -6.03
CA ALA A 291 15.28 -10.68 -4.92
C ALA A 291 16.13 -9.83 -3.95
N LYS A 292 17.00 -8.98 -4.50
CA LYS A 292 17.84 -8.06 -3.72
C LYS A 292 17.03 -7.03 -2.96
N ARG A 293 15.96 -6.46 -3.59
CA ARG A 293 15.02 -5.54 -2.93
C ARG A 293 14.35 -6.21 -1.75
N ALA A 294 13.76 -7.39 -1.95
CA ALA A 294 13.07 -8.14 -0.90
C ALA A 294 14.03 -8.46 0.27
N GLY A 295 15.22 -8.98 -0.01
CA GLY A 295 16.22 -9.28 1.03
C GLY A 295 16.66 -8.05 1.83
N LYS A 296 16.84 -6.89 1.16
CA LYS A 296 17.17 -5.64 1.85
C LYS A 296 16.02 -5.10 2.69
N LEU A 297 14.78 -5.17 2.22
CA LEU A 297 13.62 -4.76 3.00
C LEU A 297 13.46 -5.61 4.27
N VAL A 298 13.68 -6.93 4.17
CA VAL A 298 13.72 -7.81 5.35
C VAL A 298 14.78 -7.37 6.34
N ALA A 299 15.99 -7.11 5.87
CA ALA A 299 17.09 -6.69 6.74
C ALA A 299 16.83 -5.33 7.42
N VAL A 300 16.30 -4.35 6.67
CA VAL A 300 15.95 -3.03 7.22
C VAL A 300 14.82 -3.17 8.24
N ARG A 301 13.77 -3.92 7.94
CA ARG A 301 12.66 -4.13 8.86
C ARG A 301 13.13 -4.76 10.18
N LYS A 302 13.94 -5.83 10.13
CA LYS A 302 14.54 -6.43 11.34
C LYS A 302 15.37 -5.44 12.15
N ALA A 303 16.12 -4.56 11.49
CA ALA A 303 16.93 -3.55 12.19
C ALA A 303 16.08 -2.45 12.84
N LEU A 304 14.88 -2.19 12.35
CA LEU A 304 13.96 -1.19 12.92
C LEU A 304 13.07 -1.74 14.03
N GLU A 305 12.76 -3.04 13.99
CA GLU A 305 11.93 -3.73 14.99
C GLU A 305 12.72 -4.28 16.18
N GLY A 306 14.03 -4.46 16.03
CA GLY A 306 14.95 -5.00 17.06
C GLY A 306 15.74 -3.96 17.77
#